data_2b25086a999e611396ceba00a00bef39
#
_entry.id   2b25086a999e611396ceba00a00bef39
#
_cell.length_a   1.000
_cell.length_b   1.000
_cell.length_c   1.000
_cell.angle_alpha   90.00
_cell.angle_beta   90.00
_cell.angle_gamma   90.00
#
_symmetry.space_group_name_H-M   'P 1'
#
loop_
_entity.id
_entity.type
_entity.pdbx_description
1 polymer ?
#
loop_
_entity_poly.entity_id
_entity_poly.type
_entity_poly.pdbx_seq_one_letter_code
_entity_poly.pdbx_strand_id
1 'polypeptide(L)'
;MGASPSPNILHVEFTFKGELWYWRGPSPFHFISIPDKQSKAIKEIASGVTYGWGAIPVVATIGQTEFTTSIFPKDGLYIVPIKNVVRLGEQLEVDDVVKVLLTIK
;
A
#
# COMPACT_ATOMS: atom_id res chain seq x y z
N MET A 1 2.28 -20.68 27.56
CA MET A 1 2.41 -20.40 27.29
C MET A 1 2.39 -19.90 26.53
N GLY A 2 2.42 -19.60 26.25
CA GLY A 2 2.41 -19.28 25.56
C GLY A 2 2.56 -18.89 24.71
N ALA A 3 2.52 -18.67 24.19
CA ALA A 3 2.46 -18.38 23.37
C ALA A 3 2.91 -17.98 22.49
N SER A 4 3.29 -17.97 22.11
CA SER A 4 3.81 -17.74 21.27
C SER A 4 3.61 -17.38 20.21
N PRO A 5 3.81 -16.83 19.85
CA PRO A 5 3.57 -16.34 18.84
C PRO A 5 4.18 -16.66 17.85
N SER A 6 3.88 -16.67 17.09
CA SER A 6 4.30 -17.01 16.12
C SER A 6 5.17 -16.29 15.55
N PRO A 7 5.84 -16.66 15.24
CA PRO A 7 6.89 -16.15 14.73
C PRO A 7 6.75 -15.64 13.49
N ASN A 8 6.09 -15.95 12.94
CA ASN A 8 6.08 -15.61 11.75
C ASN A 8 5.72 -14.45 11.55
N ILE A 9 5.69 -14.01 12.04
CA ILE A 9 5.57 -12.93 11.88
C ILE A 9 6.06 -12.34 10.88
N LEU A 10 5.95 -12.71 9.89
CA LEU A 10 6.45 -12.16 8.84
C LEU A 10 5.61 -11.12 8.31
N HIS A 11 4.47 -10.76 8.75
CA HIS A 11 3.84 -9.62 8.17
C HIS A 11 4.03 -8.41 9.01
N VAL A 12 4.22 -7.30 8.33
CA VAL A 12 4.44 -6.01 8.92
C VAL A 12 3.31 -5.11 8.50
N GLU A 13 2.73 -4.40 9.45
CA GLU A 13 1.60 -3.53 9.16
C GLU A 13 1.99 -2.07 9.26
N PHE A 14 1.42 -1.27 8.37
CA PHE A 14 1.57 0.17 8.38
C PHE A 14 0.19 0.80 8.27
N THR A 15 -0.04 1.84 9.04
CA THR A 15 -1.26 2.64 8.90
C THR A 15 -0.82 4.05 8.52
N PHE A 16 -1.42 4.59 7.48
CA PHE A 16 -1.05 5.93 7.04
C PHE A 16 -2.25 6.61 6.39
N LYS A 17 -2.11 7.90 6.14
CA LYS A 17 -3.08 8.66 5.37
C LYS A 17 -2.38 9.22 4.16
N GLY A 18 -3.01 9.10 3.01
CA GLY A 18 -2.44 9.61 1.77
C GLY A 18 -3.53 10.11 0.87
N GLU A 19 -3.15 10.99 -0.04
CA GLU A 19 -4.11 11.55 -0.98
C GLU A 19 -4.28 10.66 -2.19
N LEU A 20 -5.52 10.53 -2.64
CA LEU A 20 -5.82 9.81 -3.86
C LEU A 20 -5.55 10.71 -5.05
N TRP A 21 -4.79 10.21 -6.02
CA TRP A 21 -4.50 10.98 -7.21
C TRP A 21 -4.66 10.10 -8.44
N TYR A 22 -4.76 10.73 -9.60
CA TYR A 22 -5.01 10.03 -10.85
C TYR A 22 -3.84 10.26 -11.78
N TRP A 23 -3.26 9.18 -12.30
CA TRP A 23 -2.19 9.25 -13.27
C TRP A 23 -2.79 9.16 -14.66
N ARG A 24 -2.51 10.16 -15.47
CA ARG A 24 -3.10 10.26 -16.81
C ARG A 24 -2.20 9.74 -17.90
N GLY A 25 -1.21 8.93 -17.57
CA GLY A 25 -0.30 8.39 -18.56
C GLY A 25 -0.94 7.34 -19.43
N PRO A 26 -0.11 6.59 -20.19
CA PRO A 26 -0.64 5.62 -21.14
C PRO A 26 -1.54 4.56 -20.53
N SER A 27 -1.34 4.26 -19.26
CA SER A 27 -2.22 3.33 -18.56
C SER A 27 -2.81 4.05 -17.35
N PRO A 28 -3.83 4.87 -17.57
CA PRO A 28 -4.37 5.73 -16.50
C PRO A 28 -4.88 4.90 -15.33
N PHE A 29 -4.59 5.36 -14.13
CA PHE A 29 -4.99 4.63 -12.95
C PHE A 29 -4.98 5.55 -11.73
N HIS A 30 -5.68 5.15 -10.68
CA HIS A 30 -5.68 5.89 -9.42
C HIS A 30 -4.67 5.30 -8.46
N PHE A 31 -4.02 6.15 -7.69
CA PHE A 31 -3.01 5.74 -6.71
C PHE A 31 -3.13 6.54 -5.44
N ILE A 32 -2.62 5.98 -4.35
CA ILE A 32 -2.43 6.71 -3.11
C ILE A 32 -0.94 6.63 -2.79
N SER A 33 -0.31 7.76 -2.52
CA SER A 33 1.11 7.78 -2.19
C SER A 33 1.29 7.49 -0.70
N ILE A 34 2.24 6.60 -0.39
CA ILE A 34 2.57 6.30 0.98
C ILE A 34 3.53 7.38 1.45
N PRO A 35 3.26 8.02 2.60
CA PRO A 35 4.11 9.12 3.07
C PRO A 35 5.57 8.71 3.23
N ASP A 36 6.44 9.69 3.23
CA ASP A 36 7.87 9.48 3.25
C ASP A 36 8.32 8.59 4.40
N LYS A 37 7.79 8.80 5.58
CA LYS A 37 8.19 8.03 6.75
C LYS A 37 7.92 6.54 6.55
N GLN A 38 6.71 6.18 6.15
CA GLN A 38 6.36 4.79 5.94
C GLN A 38 7.05 4.24 4.69
N SER A 39 7.22 5.05 3.66
CA SER A 39 7.92 4.61 2.46
C SER A 39 9.36 4.23 2.76
N LYS A 40 10.04 4.99 3.62
CA LYS A 40 11.41 4.66 4.01
C LYS A 40 11.46 3.35 4.79
N ALA A 41 10.51 3.14 5.70
CA ALA A 41 10.46 1.91 6.46
C ALA A 41 10.22 0.71 5.56
N ILE A 42 9.34 0.86 4.57
CA ILE A 42 9.07 -0.20 3.61
C ILE A 42 10.31 -0.51 2.78
N LYS A 43 11.04 0.53 2.37
CA LYS A 43 12.24 0.33 1.58
C LYS A 43 13.27 -0.47 2.35
N GLU A 44 13.41 -0.24 3.64
CA GLU A 44 14.35 -0.99 4.46
C GLU A 44 13.95 -2.46 4.54
N ILE A 45 12.67 -2.73 4.68
CA ILE A 45 12.20 -4.11 4.70
C ILE A 45 12.45 -4.76 3.35
N ALA A 46 12.17 -4.06 2.28
CA ALA A 46 12.31 -4.60 0.94
C ALA A 46 13.76 -4.88 0.57
N SER A 47 14.70 -4.16 1.17
CA SER A 47 16.11 -4.37 0.87
C SER A 47 16.59 -5.73 1.34
N GLY A 48 15.86 -6.39 2.23
CA GLY A 48 16.24 -7.71 2.72
C GLY A 48 15.67 -8.85 1.90
N VAL A 49 14.85 -8.56 0.90
CA VAL A 49 14.25 -9.58 0.06
C VAL A 49 14.23 -9.06 -1.37
N THR A 50 14.14 -9.98 -2.31
CA THR A 50 14.13 -9.61 -3.72
C THR A 50 12.72 -9.74 -4.26
N TYR A 51 12.16 -8.62 -4.70
CA TYR A 51 10.89 -8.62 -5.40
C TYR A 51 11.18 -8.14 -6.81
N GLY A 52 10.59 -8.77 -7.81
CA GLY A 52 10.79 -8.37 -9.17
C GLY A 52 10.33 -6.93 -9.38
N TRP A 53 11.12 -6.14 -10.07
CA TRP A 53 10.75 -4.78 -10.44
C TRP A 53 10.47 -3.84 -9.27
N GLY A 54 10.86 -4.21 -8.09
CA GLY A 54 10.59 -3.38 -6.92
C GLY A 54 9.16 -3.43 -6.43
N ALA A 55 8.31 -4.27 -7.02
CA ALA A 55 6.93 -4.39 -6.58
C ALA A 55 6.85 -5.28 -5.36
N ILE A 56 6.06 -4.89 -4.39
CA ILE A 56 5.91 -5.61 -3.12
C ILE A 56 4.45 -6.00 -2.96
N PRO A 57 4.13 -7.30 -2.87
CA PRO A 57 2.74 -7.72 -2.66
C PRO A 57 2.26 -7.32 -1.27
N VAL A 58 1.05 -6.81 -1.21
CA VAL A 58 0.48 -6.35 0.06
C VAL A 58 -1.00 -6.65 0.10
N VAL A 59 -1.54 -6.58 1.31
CA VAL A 59 -2.98 -6.53 1.52
C VAL A 59 -3.27 -5.14 2.05
N ALA A 60 -4.22 -4.47 1.45
CA ALA A 60 -4.58 -3.11 1.85
C ALA A 60 -6.04 -3.09 2.28
N THR A 61 -6.34 -2.28 3.30
CA THR A 61 -7.71 -2.10 3.76
C THR A 61 -8.03 -0.62 3.79
N ILE A 62 -9.11 -0.26 3.14
CA ILE A 62 -9.63 1.10 3.14
C ILE A 62 -11.10 0.99 3.54
N GLY A 63 -11.46 1.61 4.66
CA GLY A 63 -12.83 1.52 5.13
C GLY A 63 -13.24 0.08 5.38
N GLN A 64 -14.24 -0.39 4.68
CA GLN A 64 -14.74 -1.74 4.82
C GLN A 64 -14.16 -2.68 3.76
N THR A 65 -13.27 -2.19 2.91
CA THR A 65 -12.80 -2.97 1.77
C THR A 65 -11.37 -3.42 1.97
N GLU A 66 -11.15 -4.72 1.91
CA GLU A 66 -9.82 -5.31 1.96
C GLU A 66 -9.50 -5.84 0.56
N PHE A 67 -8.31 -5.57 0.07
CA PHE A 67 -7.92 -6.00 -1.26
C PHE A 67 -6.43 -6.27 -1.33
N THR A 68 -6.05 -7.10 -2.29
CA THR A 68 -4.63 -7.39 -2.51
C THR A 68 -4.15 -6.61 -3.72
N THR A 69 -2.91 -6.16 -3.64
CA THR A 69 -2.29 -5.43 -4.74
C THR A 69 -0.78 -5.51 -4.55
N SER A 70 -0.05 -4.79 -5.38
CA SER A 70 1.39 -4.64 -5.20
C SER A 70 1.71 -3.16 -5.18
N ILE A 71 2.49 -2.74 -4.21
CA ILE A 71 2.98 -1.36 -4.17
C ILE A 71 4.32 -1.32 -4.88
N PHE A 72 4.66 -0.17 -5.43
CA PHE A 72 5.95 -0.02 -6.10
C PHE A 72 6.45 1.41 -5.95
N PRO A 73 7.77 1.61 -6.10
CA PRO A 73 8.33 2.94 -5.89
C PRO A 73 8.07 3.88 -7.06
N LYS A 74 7.84 5.13 -6.75
CA LYS A 74 7.72 6.18 -7.75
C LYS A 74 8.13 7.50 -7.09
N ASP A 75 9.12 8.16 -7.68
CA ASP A 75 9.57 9.47 -7.21
C ASP A 75 9.94 9.49 -5.73
N GLY A 76 10.56 8.43 -5.26
CA GLY A 76 11.03 8.37 -3.88
C GLY A 76 10.03 7.88 -2.87
N LEU A 77 8.80 7.65 -3.28
CA LEU A 77 7.76 7.13 -2.39
C LEU A 77 7.23 5.83 -2.97
N TYR A 78 6.61 5.02 -2.12
CA TYR A 78 5.84 3.88 -2.63
C TYR A 78 4.43 4.35 -2.91
N ILE A 79 3.81 3.78 -3.93
CA ILE A 79 2.42 4.11 -4.26
C ILE A 79 1.58 2.84 -4.28
N VAL A 80 0.31 3.02 -3.90
CA VAL A 80 -0.66 1.92 -3.82
C VAL A 80 -1.66 2.09 -4.95
N PRO A 81 -1.75 1.13 -5.87
CA PRO A 81 -2.76 1.20 -6.93
C PRO A 81 -4.16 0.98 -6.36
N ILE A 82 -5.10 1.80 -6.77
CA ILE A 82 -6.48 1.72 -6.28
C ILE A 82 -7.39 1.38 -7.45
N LYS A 83 -7.89 0.15 -7.46
CA LYS A 83 -8.77 -0.29 -8.53
C LYS A 83 -10.12 0.43 -8.46
N ASN A 84 -10.78 0.54 -9.59
CA ASN A 84 -12.07 1.22 -9.62
C ASN A 84 -13.10 0.58 -8.70
N VAL A 85 -13.07 -0.75 -8.58
CA VAL A 85 -14.05 -1.42 -7.71
C VAL A 85 -13.86 -0.96 -6.26
N VAL A 86 -12.64 -0.72 -5.83
CA VAL A 86 -12.37 -0.23 -4.48
C VAL A 86 -12.75 1.24 -4.39
N ARG A 87 -12.31 2.03 -5.36
CA ARG A 87 -12.55 3.47 -5.36
C ARG A 87 -14.04 3.79 -5.31
N LEU A 88 -14.80 3.12 -6.16
CA LEU A 88 -16.24 3.37 -6.21
C LEU A 88 -16.95 2.80 -5.01
N GLY A 89 -16.54 1.63 -4.55
CA GLY A 89 -17.16 1.01 -3.38
C GLY A 89 -16.98 1.84 -2.11
N GLU A 90 -15.84 2.52 -1.96
CA GLU A 90 -15.58 3.35 -0.81
C GLU A 90 -15.84 4.83 -1.10
N GLN A 91 -16.35 5.13 -2.29
CA GLN A 91 -16.71 6.50 -2.69
C GLN A 91 -15.54 7.47 -2.57
N LEU A 92 -14.40 7.05 -3.06
CA LEU A 92 -13.19 7.86 -2.99
C LEU A 92 -13.05 8.74 -4.22
N GLU A 93 -12.63 9.97 -4.01
CA GLU A 93 -12.42 10.91 -5.09
C GLU A 93 -11.02 11.48 -5.05
N VAL A 94 -10.55 11.94 -6.19
CA VAL A 94 -9.24 12.56 -6.29
C VAL A 94 -9.13 13.68 -5.26
N ASP A 95 -7.98 13.74 -4.61
CA ASP A 95 -7.64 14.69 -3.55
C ASP A 95 -8.20 14.34 -2.19
N ASP A 96 -9.02 13.28 -2.08
CA ASP A 96 -9.42 12.81 -0.76
C ASP A 96 -8.21 12.30 -0.01
N VAL A 97 -8.16 12.59 1.29
CA VAL A 97 -7.15 12.03 2.17
C VAL A 97 -7.71 10.72 2.72
N VAL A 98 -7.08 9.63 2.40
CA VAL A 98 -7.60 8.30 2.67
C VAL A 98 -6.73 7.58 3.68
N LYS A 99 -7.36 6.99 4.69
CA LYS A 99 -6.63 6.18 5.67
C LYS A 99 -6.51 4.76 5.14
N VAL A 100 -5.29 4.25 5.15
CA VAL A 100 -5.00 2.93 4.62
C VAL A 100 -4.27 2.09 5.65
N LEU A 101 -4.72 0.86 5.83
CA LEU A 101 -3.99 -0.13 6.59
C LEU A 101 -3.33 -1.06 5.58
N LEU A 102 -2.03 -1.17 5.64
CA LEU A 102 -1.25 -1.93 4.68
C LEU A 102 -0.52 -3.06 5.40
N THR A 103 -0.64 -4.26 4.88
CA THR A 103 0.05 -5.41 5.45
C THR A 103 0.97 -6.01 4.39
N ILE A 104 2.25 -6.08 4.71
CA ILE A 104 3.24 -6.70 3.83
C ILE A 104 3.41 -8.13 4.29
N LYS A 105 3.30 -9.04 3.37
CA LYS A 105 3.42 -10.46 3.69
C LYS A 105 4.77 -11.03 3.36
#